data_946c92367a9ad801001e13acdf74f06a
#
_entry.id   946c92367a9ad801001e13acdf74f06a
#
_cell.length_a   1.000
_cell.length_b   1.000
_cell.length_c   1.000
_cell.angle_alpha   90.00
_cell.angle_beta   90.00
_cell.angle_gamma   90.00
#
_symmetry.space_group_name_H-M   'P 1'
#
loop_
_entity.id
_entity.type
_entity.pdbx_description
1 polymer ?
#
loop_
_entity_poly.entity_id
_entity_poly.type
_entity_poly.pdbx_seq_one_letter_code
_entity_poly.pdbx_strand_id
1 'polypeptide(L)'
;MKTYDIVVIGGGPGGYVAAIRASKEGKKVALIEQGHLGGTCLNRGCIPSKALLKHAEMIHAIRDASKYGIEVGDMRLSLPKMMQRKNQVINQLRGGIAHLLRTGNIDFYHGKAEIQPDQIVEITGDKPERIKAGSIIIATGSSPAVPPIEGLEQVAYHTSDTIFDIEKIPASLAIIGGGVIGVEFASIFESLGTKVTIIEMADRILATEDEMASQVLTKHVGKRGITILTKAKVAAVKALGSQKQLMIYNEAGAKQDVVAEEILVAIGRRPNLSASANLSLDMDGPFIKVNVRMETSVPNLYAIGDVVGNWQLAHVASAEGIVAALNATGHATDMEYHIVPRCIYTYPEIASVGLSEREAKEKGFQIKTSMYQLAVNGKALASGQAEGFVKLIADETYGEIVGAVMVGPHVTEMISQISAYMQLEGTVEEMANLIFPHPTVSEGLLEAASDWLGKGIHS
;
A
#
# COMPACT_ATOMS: atom_id res chain seq x y z
N MET A 1 17.30 -36.30 -0.55
CA MET A 1 16.91 -34.88 -0.32
C MET A 1 17.16 -34.13 -1.62
N LYS A 2 16.16 -33.42 -2.16
CA LYS A 2 16.33 -32.59 -3.34
C LYS A 2 17.19 -31.37 -3.01
N THR A 3 17.96 -30.90 -4.00
CA THR A 3 18.82 -29.73 -3.86
C THR A 3 18.42 -28.68 -4.90
N TYR A 4 18.39 -27.42 -4.45
CA TYR A 4 18.12 -26.22 -5.25
C TYR A 4 19.27 -25.22 -5.09
N ASP A 5 19.52 -24.44 -6.11
CA ASP A 5 20.45 -23.33 -6.01
C ASP A 5 19.85 -22.25 -5.11
N ILE A 6 18.54 -21.97 -5.29
CA ILE A 6 17.81 -20.94 -4.52
C ILE A 6 16.46 -21.51 -4.07
N VAL A 7 16.15 -21.29 -2.78
CA VAL A 7 14.83 -21.57 -2.21
C VAL A 7 14.22 -20.24 -1.75
N VAL A 8 13.02 -19.94 -2.24
CA VAL A 8 12.26 -18.75 -1.86
C VAL A 8 11.11 -19.16 -0.95
N ILE A 9 10.99 -18.52 0.23
CA ILE A 9 9.94 -18.80 1.22
C ILE A 9 8.95 -17.64 1.25
N GLY A 10 7.76 -17.86 0.72
CA GLY A 10 6.69 -16.88 0.54
C GLY A 10 6.47 -16.55 -0.93
N GLY A 11 5.23 -16.67 -1.39
CA GLY A 11 4.81 -16.43 -2.79
C GLY A 11 4.17 -15.07 -3.03
N GLY A 12 4.44 -14.08 -2.16
CA GLY A 12 4.03 -12.68 -2.33
C GLY A 12 4.77 -11.96 -3.47
N PRO A 13 4.51 -10.64 -3.67
CA PRO A 13 5.11 -9.86 -4.76
C PRO A 13 6.64 -9.95 -4.80
N GLY A 14 7.31 -9.87 -3.68
CA GLY A 14 8.77 -10.04 -3.62
C GLY A 14 9.19 -11.47 -3.96
N GLY A 15 8.53 -12.46 -3.37
CA GLY A 15 8.95 -13.86 -3.48
C GLY A 15 8.76 -14.45 -4.87
N TYR A 16 7.59 -14.32 -5.50
CA TYR A 16 7.41 -14.87 -6.85
C TYR A 16 8.28 -14.14 -7.89
N VAL A 17 8.50 -12.82 -7.71
CA VAL A 17 9.40 -12.04 -8.58
C VAL A 17 10.85 -12.51 -8.41
N ALA A 18 11.32 -12.69 -7.16
CA ALA A 18 12.64 -13.23 -6.87
C ALA A 18 12.85 -14.62 -7.50
N ALA A 19 11.86 -15.51 -7.33
CA ALA A 19 11.93 -16.87 -7.91
C ALA A 19 12.02 -16.85 -9.43
N ILE A 20 11.19 -16.03 -10.09
CA ILE A 20 11.22 -15.88 -11.56
C ILE A 20 12.56 -15.27 -12.01
N ARG A 21 13.05 -14.24 -11.31
CA ARG A 21 14.33 -13.61 -11.64
C ARG A 21 15.48 -14.61 -11.51
N ALA A 22 15.58 -15.33 -10.41
CA ALA A 22 16.61 -16.34 -10.20
C ALA A 22 16.56 -17.45 -11.27
N SER A 23 15.37 -17.91 -11.67
CA SER A 23 15.21 -18.87 -12.76
C SER A 23 15.71 -18.32 -14.09
N LYS A 24 15.48 -17.04 -14.40
CA LYS A 24 16.02 -16.38 -15.61
C LYS A 24 17.54 -16.26 -15.61
N GLU A 25 18.17 -16.28 -14.44
CA GLU A 25 19.64 -16.37 -14.28
C GLU A 25 20.14 -17.84 -14.36
N GLY A 26 19.29 -18.77 -14.82
CA GLY A 26 19.65 -20.18 -15.05
C GLY A 26 19.74 -21.02 -13.78
N LYS A 27 19.23 -20.56 -12.65
CA LYS A 27 19.28 -21.30 -11.39
C LYS A 27 18.11 -22.26 -11.24
N LYS A 28 18.35 -23.37 -10.55
CA LYS A 28 17.30 -24.30 -10.12
C LYS A 28 16.62 -23.75 -8.88
N VAL A 29 15.35 -23.39 -9.00
CA VAL A 29 14.61 -22.65 -7.95
C VAL A 29 13.44 -23.46 -7.41
N ALA A 30 13.24 -23.39 -6.09
CA ALA A 30 12.00 -23.79 -5.43
C ALA A 30 11.32 -22.57 -4.79
N LEU A 31 9.99 -22.48 -4.90
CA LEU A 31 9.15 -21.52 -4.21
C LEU A 31 8.19 -22.25 -3.28
N ILE A 32 8.16 -21.85 -2.01
CA ILE A 32 7.28 -22.43 -0.98
C ILE A 32 6.27 -21.37 -0.54
N GLU A 33 4.98 -21.69 -0.58
CA GLU A 33 3.91 -20.79 -0.13
C GLU A 33 2.86 -21.58 0.67
N GLN A 34 2.54 -21.10 1.87
CA GLN A 34 1.57 -21.75 2.76
C GLN A 34 0.10 -21.46 2.42
N GLY A 35 -0.14 -20.34 1.75
CA GLY A 35 -1.47 -19.88 1.36
C GLY A 35 -1.63 -19.88 -0.16
N HIS A 36 -1.88 -18.71 -0.71
CA HIS A 36 -2.10 -18.53 -2.13
C HIS A 36 -0.99 -17.70 -2.78
N LEU A 37 -0.58 -18.09 -4.00
CA LEU A 37 0.33 -17.30 -4.83
C LEU A 37 -0.15 -15.84 -4.96
N GLY A 38 0.80 -14.90 -4.95
CA GLY A 38 0.54 -13.47 -4.96
C GLY A 38 0.47 -12.84 -3.56
N GLY A 39 0.50 -13.66 -2.49
CA GLY A 39 0.59 -13.21 -1.10
C GLY A 39 -0.54 -12.26 -0.68
N THR A 40 -0.28 -11.42 0.31
CA THR A 40 -1.25 -10.45 0.84
C THR A 40 -1.76 -9.50 -0.24
N CYS A 41 -0.90 -8.89 -1.02
CA CYS A 41 -1.27 -7.87 -2.02
C CYS A 41 -2.33 -8.38 -3.00
N LEU A 42 -2.13 -9.55 -3.61
CA LEU A 42 -3.06 -10.11 -4.58
C LEU A 42 -4.35 -10.64 -3.95
N ASN A 43 -4.26 -11.25 -2.78
CA ASN A 43 -5.37 -12.03 -2.22
C ASN A 43 -6.21 -11.28 -1.18
N ARG A 44 -5.59 -10.37 -0.39
CA ARG A 44 -6.19 -9.71 0.79
C ARG A 44 -5.74 -8.27 0.98
N GLY A 45 -5.21 -7.61 -0.07
CA GLY A 45 -4.65 -6.26 0.02
C GLY A 45 -4.95 -5.42 -1.21
N CYS A 46 -3.91 -5.14 -1.99
CA CYS A 46 -3.94 -4.17 -3.09
C CYS A 46 -5.04 -4.48 -4.13
N ILE A 47 -5.07 -5.69 -4.65
CA ILE A 47 -5.97 -6.04 -5.76
C ILE A 47 -7.43 -6.08 -5.32
N PRO A 48 -7.83 -6.78 -4.25
CA PRO A 48 -9.21 -6.78 -3.81
C PRO A 48 -9.71 -5.40 -3.37
N SER A 49 -8.88 -4.58 -2.70
CA SER A 49 -9.28 -3.22 -2.32
C SER A 49 -9.49 -2.33 -3.55
N LYS A 50 -8.61 -2.38 -4.55
CA LYS A 50 -8.74 -1.60 -5.79
C LYS A 50 -9.95 -2.05 -6.63
N ALA A 51 -10.26 -3.36 -6.62
CA ALA A 51 -11.50 -3.85 -7.22
C ALA A 51 -12.75 -3.28 -6.54
N LEU A 52 -12.76 -3.16 -5.20
CA LEU A 52 -13.88 -2.56 -4.45
C LEU A 52 -13.91 -1.04 -4.58
N LEU A 53 -12.75 -0.35 -4.60
CA LEU A 53 -12.68 1.09 -4.86
C LEU A 53 -13.23 1.45 -6.24
N LYS A 54 -13.03 0.60 -7.25
CA LYS A 54 -13.67 0.80 -8.55
C LYS A 54 -15.21 0.73 -8.47
N HIS A 55 -15.78 -0.11 -7.61
CA HIS A 55 -17.22 -0.08 -7.36
C HIS A 55 -17.63 1.22 -6.66
N ALA A 56 -16.83 1.69 -5.67
CA ALA A 56 -17.08 2.96 -5.00
C ALA A 56 -17.10 4.14 -5.98
N GLU A 57 -16.12 4.22 -6.88
CA GLU A 57 -16.05 5.20 -7.96
C GLU A 57 -17.31 5.18 -8.83
N MET A 58 -17.75 4.00 -9.26
CA MET A 58 -18.97 3.85 -10.07
C MET A 58 -20.24 4.29 -9.32
N ILE A 59 -20.34 3.95 -8.03
CA ILE A 59 -21.47 4.35 -7.18
C ILE A 59 -21.51 5.88 -7.04
N HIS A 60 -20.34 6.52 -6.82
CA HIS A 60 -20.26 7.97 -6.76
C HIS A 60 -20.63 8.62 -8.10
N ALA A 61 -20.13 8.08 -9.22
CA ALA A 61 -20.49 8.59 -10.55
C ALA A 61 -22.00 8.50 -10.82
N ILE A 62 -22.65 7.43 -10.39
CA ILE A 62 -24.11 7.27 -10.51
C ILE A 62 -24.86 8.29 -9.63
N ARG A 63 -24.42 8.48 -8.38
CA ARG A 63 -25.02 9.48 -7.46
C ARG A 63 -24.88 10.90 -7.98
N ASP A 64 -23.75 11.20 -8.61
CA ASP A 64 -23.43 12.51 -9.16
C ASP A 64 -23.95 12.74 -10.58
N ALA A 65 -24.56 11.74 -11.23
CA ALA A 65 -24.99 11.77 -12.63
C ALA A 65 -25.93 12.93 -12.97
N SER A 66 -26.80 13.33 -12.04
CA SER A 66 -27.72 14.47 -12.22
C SER A 66 -27.00 15.80 -12.45
N LYS A 67 -25.78 15.97 -11.89
CA LYS A 67 -24.94 17.16 -12.13
C LYS A 67 -24.54 17.30 -13.62
N TYR A 68 -24.56 16.18 -14.34
CA TYR A 68 -24.24 16.10 -15.78
C TYR A 68 -25.48 15.96 -16.66
N GLY A 69 -26.68 16.21 -16.11
CA GLY A 69 -27.94 16.09 -16.84
C GLY A 69 -28.38 14.66 -17.10
N ILE A 70 -27.85 13.68 -16.39
CA ILE A 70 -28.22 12.26 -16.54
C ILE A 70 -29.10 11.86 -15.37
N GLU A 71 -30.34 11.49 -15.66
CA GLU A 71 -31.27 10.96 -14.66
C GLU A 71 -31.11 9.45 -14.55
N VAL A 72 -30.89 8.98 -13.32
CA VAL A 72 -30.73 7.56 -13.00
C VAL A 72 -31.87 7.16 -12.07
N GLY A 73 -32.52 6.03 -12.36
CA GLY A 73 -33.54 5.44 -11.49
C GLY A 73 -32.92 4.84 -10.22
N ASP A 74 -33.75 4.05 -9.51
CA ASP A 74 -33.32 3.43 -8.24
C ASP A 74 -32.08 2.55 -8.41
N MET A 75 -30.98 2.93 -7.74
CA MET A 75 -29.77 2.15 -7.69
C MET A 75 -29.90 1.03 -6.65
N ARG A 76 -29.63 -0.21 -7.06
CA ARG A 76 -29.58 -1.37 -6.15
C ARG A 76 -28.18 -1.96 -6.13
N LEU A 77 -27.60 -2.08 -4.94
CA LEU A 77 -26.29 -2.67 -4.75
C LEU A 77 -26.42 -4.17 -4.46
N SER A 78 -25.54 -4.96 -5.02
CA SER A 78 -25.44 -6.40 -4.77
C SER A 78 -24.04 -6.77 -4.33
N LEU A 79 -23.82 -6.83 -3.00
CA LEU A 79 -22.52 -7.23 -2.43
C LEU A 79 -22.03 -8.58 -2.98
N PRO A 80 -22.88 -9.65 -3.13
CA PRO A 80 -22.42 -10.90 -3.71
C PRO A 80 -21.82 -10.76 -5.11
N LYS A 81 -22.45 -9.93 -6.00
CA LYS A 81 -21.90 -9.68 -7.35
C LYS A 81 -20.59 -8.90 -7.32
N MET A 82 -20.46 -7.93 -6.40
CA MET A 82 -19.20 -7.19 -6.20
C MET A 82 -18.08 -8.12 -5.75
N MET A 83 -18.36 -8.98 -4.77
CA MET A 83 -17.41 -9.97 -4.28
C MET A 83 -17.05 -11.02 -5.34
N GLN A 84 -18.03 -11.45 -6.14
CA GLN A 84 -17.78 -12.34 -7.28
C GLN A 84 -16.82 -11.68 -8.29
N ARG A 85 -17.03 -10.41 -8.66
CA ARG A 85 -16.14 -9.67 -9.56
C ARG A 85 -14.73 -9.53 -9.00
N LYS A 86 -14.60 -9.17 -7.71
CA LYS A 86 -13.32 -9.14 -6.99
C LYS A 86 -12.60 -10.49 -7.08
N ASN A 87 -13.31 -11.59 -6.79
CA ASN A 87 -12.73 -12.93 -6.81
C ASN A 87 -12.32 -13.39 -8.24
N GLN A 88 -13.05 -12.99 -9.27
CA GLN A 88 -12.67 -13.25 -10.67
C GLN A 88 -11.31 -12.61 -11.01
N VAL A 89 -11.09 -11.34 -10.62
CA VAL A 89 -9.81 -10.66 -10.84
C VAL A 89 -8.68 -11.38 -10.11
N ILE A 90 -8.88 -11.70 -8.83
CA ILE A 90 -7.88 -12.41 -8.01
C ILE A 90 -7.50 -13.75 -8.66
N ASN A 91 -8.50 -14.55 -9.05
CA ASN A 91 -8.27 -15.88 -9.63
C ASN A 91 -7.54 -15.81 -10.98
N GLN A 92 -7.87 -14.81 -11.80
CA GLN A 92 -7.18 -14.59 -13.08
C GLN A 92 -5.69 -14.28 -12.87
N LEU A 93 -5.37 -13.35 -11.97
CA LEU A 93 -3.99 -12.97 -11.67
C LEU A 93 -3.21 -14.10 -10.98
N ARG A 94 -3.85 -14.83 -10.07
CA ARG A 94 -3.25 -16.02 -9.43
C ARG A 94 -2.90 -17.09 -10.46
N GLY A 95 -3.79 -17.34 -11.43
CA GLY A 95 -3.55 -18.23 -12.56
C GLY A 95 -2.36 -17.77 -13.43
N GLY A 96 -2.21 -16.46 -13.63
CA GLY A 96 -1.07 -15.87 -14.33
C GLY A 96 0.25 -16.12 -13.62
N ILE A 97 0.33 -15.92 -12.30
CA ILE A 97 1.55 -16.21 -11.51
C ILE A 97 1.88 -17.71 -11.59
N ALA A 98 0.89 -18.60 -11.40
CA ALA A 98 1.10 -20.05 -11.51
C ALA A 98 1.61 -20.46 -12.91
N HIS A 99 1.15 -19.78 -13.96
CA HIS A 99 1.67 -19.99 -15.32
C HIS A 99 3.14 -19.58 -15.43
N LEU A 100 3.51 -18.41 -14.93
CA LEU A 100 4.89 -17.91 -14.96
C LEU A 100 5.85 -18.81 -14.19
N LEU A 101 5.46 -19.36 -13.04
CA LEU A 101 6.28 -20.32 -12.30
C LEU A 101 6.51 -21.60 -13.10
N ARG A 102 5.47 -22.14 -13.75
CA ARG A 102 5.60 -23.35 -14.60
C ARG A 102 6.49 -23.12 -15.80
N THR A 103 6.34 -22.00 -16.52
CA THR A 103 7.17 -21.67 -17.68
C THR A 103 8.61 -21.38 -17.30
N GLY A 104 8.84 -20.89 -16.07
CA GLY A 104 10.16 -20.70 -15.49
C GLY A 104 10.78 -21.99 -14.92
N ASN A 105 10.15 -23.17 -15.05
CA ASN A 105 10.59 -24.43 -14.42
C ASN A 105 10.91 -24.30 -12.93
N ILE A 106 10.09 -23.51 -12.20
CA ILE A 106 10.21 -23.29 -10.76
C ILE A 106 9.39 -24.36 -10.04
N ASP A 107 10.01 -25.15 -9.19
CA ASP A 107 9.32 -26.12 -8.36
C ASP A 107 8.50 -25.41 -7.28
N PHE A 108 7.19 -25.60 -7.32
CA PHE A 108 6.27 -24.99 -6.35
C PHE A 108 5.86 -26.01 -5.28
N TYR A 109 6.01 -25.61 -4.01
CA TYR A 109 5.57 -26.35 -2.84
C TYR A 109 4.48 -25.59 -2.11
N HIS A 110 3.32 -26.23 -1.94
CA HIS A 110 2.27 -25.72 -1.08
C HIS A 110 2.48 -26.23 0.35
N GLY A 111 2.81 -25.32 1.28
CA GLY A 111 3.08 -25.65 2.66
C GLY A 111 3.81 -24.58 3.43
N LYS A 112 3.95 -24.79 4.74
CA LYS A 112 4.73 -23.94 5.63
C LYS A 112 6.19 -24.39 5.60
N ALA A 113 7.11 -23.42 5.52
CA ALA A 113 8.54 -23.68 5.55
C ALA A 113 9.16 -23.25 6.89
N GLU A 114 10.12 -24.04 7.35
CA GLU A 114 11.01 -23.69 8.47
C GLU A 114 12.46 -23.93 8.07
N ILE A 115 13.29 -22.91 8.29
CA ILE A 115 14.72 -22.97 7.97
C ILE A 115 15.43 -23.64 9.17
N GLN A 116 16.18 -24.69 8.85
CA GLN A 116 17.02 -25.41 9.79
C GLN A 116 18.51 -25.05 9.54
N PRO A 117 19.42 -25.35 10.45
CA PRO A 117 20.87 -25.23 10.19
C PRO A 117 21.29 -25.91 8.89
N ASP A 118 22.46 -25.55 8.36
CA ASP A 118 23.04 -26.09 7.13
C ASP A 118 22.19 -25.89 5.86
N GLN A 119 21.38 -24.82 5.84
CA GLN A 119 20.52 -24.43 4.70
C GLN A 119 19.50 -25.51 4.29
N ILE A 120 19.03 -26.25 5.27
CA ILE A 120 17.95 -27.19 5.10
C ILE A 120 16.63 -26.46 5.33
N VAL A 121 15.67 -26.68 4.43
CA VAL A 121 14.31 -26.15 4.59
C VAL A 121 13.36 -27.33 4.78
N GLU A 122 12.67 -27.34 5.90
CA GLU A 122 11.60 -28.30 6.22
C GLU A 122 10.27 -27.74 5.75
N ILE A 123 9.56 -28.49 4.95
CA ILE A 123 8.27 -28.12 4.40
C ILE A 123 7.21 -29.01 5.07
N THR A 124 6.23 -28.39 5.69
CA THR A 124 5.05 -29.07 6.27
C THR A 124 3.81 -28.65 5.49
N GLY A 125 2.90 -29.59 5.21
CA GLY A 125 1.71 -29.32 4.39
C GLY A 125 1.24 -30.58 3.68
N ASP A 126 0.69 -30.43 2.46
CA ASP A 126 0.12 -31.54 1.67
C ASP A 126 1.14 -32.66 1.36
N LYS A 127 2.39 -32.27 1.15
CA LYS A 127 3.52 -33.19 0.88
C LYS A 127 4.73 -32.76 1.70
N PRO A 128 4.86 -33.24 2.94
CA PRO A 128 6.01 -32.91 3.77
C PRO A 128 7.31 -33.37 3.10
N GLU A 129 8.28 -32.47 3.02
CA GLU A 129 9.58 -32.74 2.39
C GLU A 129 10.68 -31.91 3.06
N ARG A 130 11.92 -32.42 3.00
CA ARG A 130 13.13 -31.68 3.37
C ARG A 130 13.93 -31.42 2.10
N ILE A 131 14.29 -30.18 1.86
CA ILE A 131 15.10 -29.77 0.71
C ILE A 131 16.34 -29.02 1.18
N LYS A 132 17.39 -29.02 0.38
CA LYS A 132 18.62 -28.26 0.64
C LYS A 132 18.74 -27.12 -0.34
N ALA A 133 19.10 -25.95 0.15
CA ALA A 133 19.30 -24.73 -0.61
C ALA A 133 20.80 -24.37 -0.72
N GLY A 134 21.23 -23.79 -1.82
CA GLY A 134 22.48 -23.04 -1.93
C GLY A 134 22.34 -21.66 -1.28
N SER A 135 21.24 -20.96 -1.59
CA SER A 135 20.83 -19.70 -0.96
C SER A 135 19.33 -19.73 -0.63
N ILE A 136 18.93 -18.98 0.39
CA ILE A 136 17.52 -18.87 0.81
C ILE A 136 17.10 -17.39 0.78
N ILE A 137 15.90 -17.12 0.26
CA ILE A 137 15.28 -15.80 0.27
C ILE A 137 14.01 -15.86 1.13
N ILE A 138 14.01 -15.18 2.27
CA ILE A 138 12.86 -15.03 3.16
C ILE A 138 11.96 -13.92 2.62
N ALA A 139 10.76 -14.27 2.15
CA ALA A 139 9.75 -13.37 1.60
C ALA A 139 8.39 -13.57 2.29
N THR A 140 8.42 -13.87 3.58
CA THR A 140 7.26 -14.27 4.40
C THR A 140 6.28 -13.14 4.68
N GLY A 141 6.68 -11.89 4.40
CA GLY A 141 5.82 -10.72 4.51
C GLY A 141 5.38 -10.40 5.94
N SER A 142 4.15 -9.93 6.06
CA SER A 142 3.57 -9.45 7.31
C SER A 142 2.12 -9.88 7.48
N SER A 143 1.61 -9.72 8.72
CA SER A 143 0.22 -9.94 9.10
C SER A 143 -0.35 -8.68 9.79
N PRO A 144 -1.68 -8.46 9.79
CA PRO A 144 -2.27 -7.32 10.50
C PRO A 144 -1.89 -7.29 11.98
N ALA A 145 -1.55 -6.12 12.48
CA ALA A 145 -1.34 -5.90 13.90
C ALA A 145 -2.68 -5.70 14.61
N VAL A 146 -2.88 -6.39 15.72
CA VAL A 146 -4.05 -6.23 16.58
C VAL A 146 -3.56 -5.69 17.92
N PRO A 147 -4.09 -4.54 18.37
CA PRO A 147 -3.67 -3.94 19.63
C PRO A 147 -4.33 -4.65 20.81
N PRO A 148 -3.72 -4.65 21.99
CA PRO A 148 -4.32 -5.21 23.21
C PRO A 148 -5.38 -4.24 23.78
N ILE A 149 -6.54 -4.20 23.14
CA ILE A 149 -7.70 -3.41 23.61
C ILE A 149 -8.58 -4.31 24.47
N GLU A 150 -8.93 -3.83 25.66
CA GLU A 150 -9.80 -4.56 26.58
C GLU A 150 -11.13 -4.94 25.93
N GLY A 151 -11.46 -6.24 25.98
CA GLY A 151 -12.71 -6.78 25.43
C GLY A 151 -12.75 -6.95 23.91
N LEU A 152 -11.73 -6.52 23.14
CA LEU A 152 -11.71 -6.68 21.68
C LEU A 152 -11.78 -8.15 21.26
N GLU A 153 -11.05 -9.03 21.94
CA GLU A 153 -11.04 -10.48 21.65
C GLU A 153 -12.36 -11.18 21.99
N GLN A 154 -13.25 -10.51 22.75
CA GLN A 154 -14.56 -11.05 23.15
C GLN A 154 -15.68 -10.72 22.16
N VAL A 155 -15.38 -9.91 21.15
CA VAL A 155 -16.32 -9.50 20.09
C VAL A 155 -15.77 -9.85 18.71
N ALA A 156 -16.66 -10.04 17.74
CA ALA A 156 -16.24 -10.18 16.35
C ALA A 156 -15.69 -8.85 15.82
N TYR A 157 -14.54 -8.88 15.18
CA TYR A 157 -13.94 -7.75 14.49
C TYR A 157 -13.24 -8.23 13.20
N HIS A 158 -12.99 -7.31 12.31
CA HIS A 158 -12.25 -7.53 11.08
C HIS A 158 -10.86 -6.92 11.16
N THR A 159 -9.95 -7.50 10.40
CA THR A 159 -8.67 -6.92 10.01
C THR A 159 -8.66 -6.67 8.50
N SER A 160 -7.61 -6.06 7.97
CA SER A 160 -7.44 -5.93 6.51
C SER A 160 -7.45 -7.29 5.77
N ASP A 161 -7.17 -8.38 6.46
CA ASP A 161 -7.17 -9.73 5.87
C ASP A 161 -8.56 -10.35 5.81
N THR A 162 -9.47 -10.02 6.75
CA THR A 162 -10.77 -10.67 6.92
C THR A 162 -11.97 -9.82 6.46
N ILE A 163 -11.79 -8.50 6.30
CA ILE A 163 -12.87 -7.60 5.89
C ILE A 163 -13.43 -7.92 4.50
N PHE A 164 -12.66 -8.59 3.65
CA PHE A 164 -13.09 -9.03 2.33
C PHE A 164 -14.05 -10.22 2.34
N ASP A 165 -14.25 -10.85 3.50
CA ASP A 165 -15.15 -12.01 3.68
C ASP A 165 -16.50 -11.58 4.25
N ILE A 166 -16.77 -10.26 4.34
CA ILE A 166 -18.03 -9.74 4.85
C ILE A 166 -19.20 -10.17 3.95
N GLU A 167 -20.28 -10.68 4.54
CA GLU A 167 -21.40 -11.26 3.80
C GLU A 167 -22.54 -10.25 3.54
N LYS A 168 -22.58 -9.16 4.30
CA LYS A 168 -23.58 -8.09 4.17
C LYS A 168 -22.92 -6.71 4.30
N ILE A 169 -23.52 -5.70 3.70
CA ILE A 169 -23.12 -4.31 3.91
C ILE A 169 -23.57 -3.92 5.33
N PRO A 170 -22.64 -3.57 6.25
CA PRO A 170 -23.03 -3.19 7.60
C PRO A 170 -23.69 -1.81 7.62
N ALA A 171 -24.64 -1.61 8.51
CA ALA A 171 -25.25 -0.29 8.71
C ALA A 171 -24.24 0.72 9.27
N SER A 172 -23.26 0.27 10.06
CA SER A 172 -22.20 1.12 10.60
C SER A 172 -20.89 0.34 10.81
N LEU A 173 -19.77 1.05 10.62
CA LEU A 173 -18.41 0.52 10.74
C LEU A 173 -17.55 1.49 11.54
N ALA A 174 -16.93 0.99 12.62
CA ALA A 174 -15.89 1.71 13.34
C ALA A 174 -14.52 1.20 12.85
N ILE A 175 -13.66 2.11 12.38
CA ILE A 175 -12.31 1.80 11.91
C ILE A 175 -11.30 2.30 12.93
N ILE A 176 -10.52 1.41 13.51
CA ILE A 176 -9.45 1.73 14.44
C ILE A 176 -8.15 1.85 13.63
N GLY A 177 -7.69 3.09 13.44
CA GLY A 177 -6.54 3.47 12.63
C GLY A 177 -6.92 4.26 11.37
N GLY A 178 -6.39 5.48 11.24
CA GLY A 178 -6.60 6.41 10.13
C GLY A 178 -5.45 6.41 9.10
N GLY A 179 -4.65 5.34 9.05
CA GLY A 179 -3.63 5.14 8.01
C GLY A 179 -4.24 4.78 6.65
N VAL A 180 -3.38 4.49 5.66
CA VAL A 180 -3.77 4.20 4.26
C VAL A 180 -4.87 3.15 4.17
N ILE A 181 -4.71 2.03 4.88
CA ILE A 181 -5.68 0.92 4.90
C ILE A 181 -7.04 1.41 5.44
N GLY A 182 -7.02 2.13 6.57
CA GLY A 182 -8.24 2.62 7.22
C GLY A 182 -9.03 3.58 6.34
N VAL A 183 -8.37 4.53 5.68
CA VAL A 183 -9.04 5.54 4.83
C VAL A 183 -9.55 4.95 3.52
N GLU A 184 -8.85 3.97 2.93
CA GLU A 184 -9.33 3.26 1.73
C GLU A 184 -10.60 2.47 2.05
N PHE A 185 -10.63 1.70 3.15
CA PHE A 185 -11.83 0.98 3.57
C PHE A 185 -12.96 1.93 3.99
N ALA A 186 -12.63 3.06 4.63
CA ALA A 186 -13.64 4.08 4.93
C ALA A 186 -14.34 4.58 3.66
N SER A 187 -13.59 4.85 2.60
CA SER A 187 -14.11 5.28 1.30
C SER A 187 -14.96 4.19 0.64
N ILE A 188 -14.53 2.93 0.70
CA ILE A 188 -15.30 1.79 0.16
C ILE A 188 -16.65 1.67 0.88
N PHE A 189 -16.65 1.59 2.22
CA PHE A 189 -17.87 1.33 2.97
C PHE A 189 -18.82 2.54 2.98
N GLU A 190 -18.30 3.78 3.01
CA GLU A 190 -19.13 4.98 2.82
C GLU A 190 -19.90 4.93 1.50
N SER A 191 -19.21 4.58 0.41
CA SER A 191 -19.85 4.46 -0.91
C SER A 191 -20.99 3.45 -0.94
N LEU A 192 -20.88 2.37 -0.16
CA LEU A 192 -21.91 1.35 0.01
C LEU A 192 -23.09 1.79 0.89
N GLY A 193 -23.01 2.97 1.51
CA GLY A 193 -24.04 3.51 2.40
C GLY A 193 -23.86 3.17 3.87
N THR A 194 -22.71 2.63 4.25
CA THR A 194 -22.35 2.38 5.65
C THR A 194 -22.00 3.68 6.37
N LYS A 195 -22.52 3.91 7.58
CA LYS A 195 -22.06 4.99 8.45
C LYS A 195 -20.69 4.67 9.01
N VAL A 196 -19.66 5.41 8.59
CA VAL A 196 -18.27 5.13 8.95
C VAL A 196 -17.75 6.13 9.99
N THR A 197 -17.03 5.59 10.99
CA THR A 197 -16.27 6.38 11.96
C THR A 197 -14.83 5.90 11.99
N ILE A 198 -13.86 6.78 11.69
CA ILE A 198 -12.43 6.54 11.85
C ILE A 198 -12.00 7.04 13.22
N ILE A 199 -11.26 6.22 13.96
CA ILE A 199 -10.68 6.55 15.26
C ILE A 199 -9.17 6.47 15.14
N GLU A 200 -8.50 7.63 15.23
CA GLU A 200 -7.05 7.76 15.01
C GLU A 200 -6.39 8.37 16.25
N MET A 201 -5.30 7.75 16.70
CA MET A 201 -4.52 8.23 17.84
C MET A 201 -3.66 9.46 17.51
N ALA A 202 -3.20 9.58 16.27
CA ALA A 202 -2.47 10.75 15.80
C ALA A 202 -3.37 11.98 15.70
N ASP A 203 -2.75 13.13 15.45
CA ASP A 203 -3.45 14.43 15.31
C ASP A 203 -4.22 14.55 13.99
N ARG A 204 -3.94 13.68 13.01
CA ARG A 204 -4.60 13.63 11.70
C ARG A 204 -4.61 12.22 11.12
N ILE A 205 -5.49 11.96 10.17
CA ILE A 205 -5.42 10.75 9.32
C ILE A 205 -4.20 10.89 8.40
N LEU A 206 -3.68 9.75 7.90
CA LEU A 206 -2.50 9.72 7.04
C LEU A 206 -1.32 10.50 7.63
N ALA A 207 -1.05 10.32 8.92
CA ALA A 207 -0.03 11.08 9.66
C ALA A 207 1.39 10.96 9.07
N THR A 208 1.67 9.90 8.30
CA THR A 208 2.94 9.67 7.60
C THR A 208 3.05 10.42 6.26
N GLU A 209 1.95 10.93 5.75
CA GLU A 209 1.91 11.63 4.47
C GLU A 209 1.97 13.17 4.66
N ASP A 210 2.03 13.87 3.53
CA ASP A 210 2.03 15.33 3.52
C ASP A 210 0.79 15.90 4.24
N GLU A 211 0.99 16.93 5.04
CA GLU A 211 -0.06 17.52 5.87
C GLU A 211 -1.20 18.12 5.03
N MET A 212 -0.88 18.79 3.92
CA MET A 212 -1.90 19.36 3.04
C MET A 212 -2.72 18.26 2.37
N ALA A 213 -2.08 17.16 1.96
CA ALA A 213 -2.79 16.01 1.40
C ALA A 213 -3.75 15.39 2.41
N SER A 214 -3.30 15.23 3.67
CA SER A 214 -4.16 14.79 4.78
C SER A 214 -5.35 15.75 5.00
N GLN A 215 -5.12 17.06 4.99
CA GLN A 215 -6.17 18.07 5.18
C GLN A 215 -7.21 18.03 4.05
N VAL A 216 -6.78 17.95 2.79
CA VAL A 216 -7.69 17.86 1.64
C VAL A 216 -8.56 16.60 1.75
N LEU A 217 -7.94 15.44 2.03
CA LEU A 217 -8.71 14.19 2.19
C LEU A 217 -9.67 14.27 3.38
N THR A 218 -9.22 14.75 4.54
CA THR A 218 -10.06 14.91 5.75
C THR A 218 -11.31 15.73 5.45
N LYS A 219 -11.14 16.87 4.77
CA LYS A 219 -12.26 17.74 4.37
C LYS A 219 -13.20 17.02 3.41
N HIS A 220 -12.65 16.30 2.42
CA HIS A 220 -13.42 15.60 1.39
C HIS A 220 -14.27 14.47 2.00
N VAL A 221 -13.66 13.57 2.77
CA VAL A 221 -14.37 12.43 3.36
C VAL A 221 -15.36 12.87 4.44
N GLY A 222 -15.06 13.97 5.16
CA GLY A 222 -16.00 14.59 6.09
C GLY A 222 -17.27 15.11 5.41
N LYS A 223 -17.15 15.75 4.24
CA LYS A 223 -18.31 16.18 3.42
C LYS A 223 -19.18 14.99 2.95
N ARG A 224 -18.60 13.79 2.84
CA ARG A 224 -19.30 12.54 2.50
C ARG A 224 -19.93 11.85 3.71
N GLY A 225 -19.77 12.41 4.91
CA GLY A 225 -20.40 11.89 6.13
C GLY A 225 -19.54 10.90 6.92
N ILE A 226 -18.25 10.71 6.56
CA ILE A 226 -17.33 9.95 7.39
C ILE A 226 -16.97 10.79 8.62
N THR A 227 -17.20 10.25 9.82
CA THR A 227 -16.78 10.85 11.07
C THR A 227 -15.31 10.51 11.34
N ILE A 228 -14.49 11.51 11.67
CA ILE A 228 -13.09 11.32 12.00
C ILE A 228 -12.85 11.82 13.43
N LEU A 229 -12.34 10.94 14.28
CA LEU A 229 -11.94 11.22 15.65
C LEU A 229 -10.41 11.09 15.72
N THR A 230 -9.72 12.22 15.70
CA THR A 230 -8.26 12.28 15.87
C THR A 230 -7.89 12.46 17.34
N LYS A 231 -6.62 12.22 17.70
CA LYS A 231 -6.13 12.24 19.08
C LYS A 231 -7.02 11.40 20.02
N ALA A 232 -7.52 10.29 19.49
CA ALA A 232 -8.54 9.45 20.09
C ALA A 232 -8.06 8.00 20.22
N LYS A 233 -8.05 7.49 21.46
CA LYS A 233 -7.61 6.14 21.79
C LYS A 233 -8.80 5.27 22.18
N VAL A 234 -8.96 4.12 21.53
CA VAL A 234 -9.91 3.09 21.98
C VAL A 234 -9.32 2.38 23.18
N ALA A 235 -9.99 2.48 24.33
CA ALA A 235 -9.56 1.85 25.58
C ALA A 235 -10.20 0.48 25.80
N ALA A 236 -11.48 0.34 25.46
CA ALA A 236 -12.21 -0.92 25.62
C ALA A 236 -13.30 -1.09 24.56
N VAL A 237 -13.68 -2.32 24.32
CA VAL A 237 -14.78 -2.71 23.43
C VAL A 237 -15.73 -3.64 24.20
N LYS A 238 -17.03 -3.48 24.00
CA LYS A 238 -18.06 -4.33 24.59
C LYS A 238 -19.12 -4.72 23.56
N ALA A 239 -19.66 -5.91 23.69
CA ALA A 239 -20.86 -6.29 22.95
C ALA A 239 -22.08 -5.50 23.46
N LEU A 240 -22.90 -5.00 22.53
CA LEU A 240 -24.13 -4.28 22.78
C LEU A 240 -25.25 -4.83 21.87
N GLY A 241 -25.82 -5.97 22.26
CA GLY A 241 -26.74 -6.72 21.40
C GLY A 241 -26.03 -7.18 20.12
N SER A 242 -26.56 -6.78 18.95
CA SER A 242 -25.94 -7.07 17.65
C SER A 242 -24.84 -6.05 17.25
N GLN A 243 -24.61 -5.05 18.07
CA GLN A 243 -23.60 -4.00 17.82
C GLN A 243 -22.45 -4.12 18.82
N LYS A 244 -21.42 -3.31 18.61
CA LYS A 244 -20.25 -3.19 19.48
C LYS A 244 -20.14 -1.73 19.92
N GLN A 245 -19.87 -1.53 21.22
CA GLN A 245 -19.60 -0.22 21.81
C GLN A 245 -18.10 -0.09 22.04
N LEU A 246 -17.50 0.94 21.45
CA LEU A 246 -16.11 1.30 21.63
C LEU A 246 -16.02 2.47 22.59
N MET A 247 -15.29 2.31 23.67
CA MET A 247 -15.00 3.33 24.66
C MET A 247 -13.74 4.08 24.25
N ILE A 248 -13.86 5.36 23.97
CA ILE A 248 -12.78 6.19 23.42
C ILE A 248 -12.44 7.29 24.41
N TYR A 249 -11.16 7.58 24.56
CA TYR A 249 -10.66 8.74 25.27
C TYR A 249 -9.89 9.63 24.31
N ASN A 250 -10.17 10.92 24.34
CA ASN A 250 -9.35 11.90 23.63
C ASN A 250 -8.12 12.32 24.47
N GLU A 251 -7.26 13.14 23.90
CA GLU A 251 -6.03 13.63 24.54
C GLU A 251 -6.29 14.39 25.85
N ALA A 252 -7.44 15.06 25.98
CA ALA A 252 -7.87 15.75 27.20
C ALA A 252 -8.47 14.79 28.25
N GLY A 253 -8.52 13.48 27.98
CA GLY A 253 -9.12 12.49 28.87
C GLY A 253 -10.65 12.45 28.84
N ALA A 254 -11.30 13.21 27.95
CA ALA A 254 -12.74 13.17 27.82
C ALA A 254 -13.18 11.85 27.17
N LYS A 255 -14.18 11.21 27.79
CA LYS A 255 -14.75 9.95 27.35
C LYS A 255 -15.81 10.20 26.27
N GLN A 256 -15.77 9.40 25.23
CA GLN A 256 -16.79 9.31 24.19
C GLN A 256 -17.04 7.84 23.84
N ASP A 257 -18.29 7.48 23.57
CA ASP A 257 -18.64 6.14 23.10
C ASP A 257 -19.01 6.19 21.61
N VAL A 258 -18.51 5.23 20.85
CA VAL A 258 -18.90 4.97 19.46
C VAL A 258 -19.57 3.61 19.39
N VAL A 259 -20.75 3.55 18.77
CA VAL A 259 -21.48 2.30 18.57
C VAL A 259 -21.49 1.97 17.08
N ALA A 260 -21.09 0.75 16.74
CA ALA A 260 -21.05 0.28 15.35
C ALA A 260 -21.48 -1.20 15.25
N GLU A 261 -22.00 -1.57 14.10
CA GLU A 261 -22.33 -2.96 13.78
C GLU A 261 -21.06 -3.78 13.59
N GLU A 262 -20.06 -3.24 12.89
CA GLU A 262 -18.77 -3.90 12.67
C GLU A 262 -17.59 -3.03 13.09
N ILE A 263 -16.46 -3.69 13.39
CA ILE A 263 -15.18 -3.07 13.71
C ILE A 263 -14.13 -3.54 12.70
N LEU A 264 -13.35 -2.60 12.16
CA LEU A 264 -12.14 -2.89 11.40
C LEU A 264 -10.92 -2.38 12.19
N VAL A 265 -9.96 -3.27 12.44
CA VAL A 265 -8.66 -2.90 13.02
C VAL A 265 -7.65 -2.72 11.90
N ALA A 266 -7.11 -1.52 11.74
CA ALA A 266 -6.21 -1.09 10.66
C ALA A 266 -5.04 -0.24 11.18
N ILE A 267 -4.36 -0.69 12.26
CA ILE A 267 -3.30 0.04 12.96
C ILE A 267 -1.88 -0.27 12.47
N GLY A 268 -1.73 -1.00 11.39
CA GLY A 268 -0.44 -1.40 10.82
C GLY A 268 -0.27 -2.92 10.74
N ARG A 269 0.96 -3.36 10.49
CA ARG A 269 1.30 -4.75 10.22
C ARG A 269 2.55 -5.16 11.01
N ARG A 270 2.68 -6.45 11.28
CA ARG A 270 3.83 -7.07 11.97
C ARG A 270 4.50 -8.12 11.08
N PRO A 271 5.82 -8.29 11.11
CA PRO A 271 6.54 -9.25 10.28
C PRO A 271 6.20 -10.70 10.64
N ASN A 272 6.23 -11.59 9.64
CA ASN A 272 6.05 -13.03 9.81
C ASN A 272 7.41 -13.72 9.94
N LEU A 273 7.85 -14.02 11.15
CA LEU A 273 9.17 -14.55 11.46
C LEU A 273 9.23 -16.08 11.64
N SER A 274 8.10 -16.78 11.55
CA SER A 274 8.04 -18.21 11.88
C SER A 274 8.98 -19.09 11.05
N ALA A 275 9.26 -18.72 9.80
CA ALA A 275 10.16 -19.50 8.94
C ALA A 275 11.63 -19.44 9.40
N SER A 276 12.04 -18.39 10.08
CA SER A 276 13.40 -18.14 10.58
C SER A 276 13.54 -18.30 12.09
N ALA A 277 12.55 -18.85 12.78
CA ALA A 277 12.53 -18.95 14.25
C ALA A 277 13.70 -19.73 14.84
N ASN A 278 14.31 -20.65 14.08
CA ASN A 278 15.44 -21.47 14.50
C ASN A 278 16.80 -20.83 14.19
N LEU A 279 16.82 -19.58 13.68
CA LEU A 279 18.02 -18.87 13.30
C LEU A 279 18.24 -17.67 14.22
N SER A 280 19.51 -17.38 14.54
CA SER A 280 19.90 -16.14 15.22
C SER A 280 20.20 -15.08 14.16
N LEU A 281 19.21 -14.26 13.83
CA LEU A 281 19.33 -13.16 12.88
C LEU A 281 19.49 -11.83 13.61
N ASP A 282 20.28 -10.93 13.03
CA ASP A 282 20.26 -9.53 13.46
C ASP A 282 18.91 -8.92 13.13
N MET A 283 18.37 -8.13 14.06
CA MET A 283 17.06 -7.52 13.95
C MET A 283 17.17 -5.99 13.96
N ASP A 284 16.23 -5.35 13.26
CA ASP A 284 15.97 -3.91 13.38
C ASP A 284 14.54 -3.74 13.93
N GLY A 285 14.45 -3.47 15.24
CA GLY A 285 13.19 -3.55 15.97
C GLY A 285 12.56 -4.95 15.83
N PRO A 286 11.32 -5.06 15.32
CA PRO A 286 10.68 -6.36 15.11
C PRO A 286 11.03 -7.02 13.75
N PHE A 287 11.78 -6.36 12.87
CA PHE A 287 12.05 -6.77 11.50
C PHE A 287 13.43 -7.44 11.35
N ILE A 288 13.57 -8.28 10.32
CA ILE A 288 14.89 -8.86 9.98
C ILE A 288 15.75 -7.75 9.40
N LYS A 289 16.95 -7.54 10.00
CA LYS A 289 17.91 -6.57 9.49
C LYS A 289 18.62 -7.12 8.25
N VAL A 290 18.67 -6.30 7.21
CA VAL A 290 19.40 -6.57 5.96
C VAL A 290 20.27 -5.39 5.57
N ASN A 291 21.30 -5.67 4.76
CA ASN A 291 22.07 -4.61 4.10
C ASN A 291 21.41 -4.19 2.76
N VAL A 292 22.05 -3.27 2.03
CA VAL A 292 21.55 -2.80 0.71
C VAL A 292 21.47 -3.90 -0.35
N ARG A 293 22.10 -5.04 -0.15
CA ARG A 293 22.04 -6.22 -1.02
C ARG A 293 21.00 -7.24 -0.60
N MET A 294 20.16 -6.89 0.35
CA MET A 294 19.16 -7.77 0.97
C MET A 294 19.76 -8.96 1.73
N GLU A 295 21.05 -8.93 2.07
CA GLU A 295 21.74 -9.97 2.85
C GLU A 295 21.44 -9.79 4.32
N THR A 296 21.14 -10.90 5.01
CA THR A 296 21.01 -10.97 6.47
C THR A 296 22.39 -11.14 7.12
N SER A 297 22.43 -11.22 8.46
CA SER A 297 23.67 -11.57 9.20
C SER A 297 24.15 -13.01 8.98
N VAL A 298 23.34 -13.88 8.37
CA VAL A 298 23.69 -15.27 8.06
C VAL A 298 24.06 -15.40 6.58
N PRO A 299 25.24 -15.97 6.27
CA PRO A 299 25.69 -16.13 4.87
C PRO A 299 24.70 -16.91 3.98
N ASN A 300 24.51 -16.47 2.75
CA ASN A 300 23.59 -17.05 1.75
C ASN A 300 22.11 -17.03 2.18
N LEU A 301 21.76 -16.18 3.14
CA LEU A 301 20.40 -15.95 3.58
C LEU A 301 20.02 -14.49 3.35
N TYR A 302 19.00 -14.29 2.56
CA TYR A 302 18.44 -12.99 2.17
C TYR A 302 17.05 -12.83 2.78
N ALA A 303 16.61 -11.59 2.99
CA ALA A 303 15.23 -11.29 3.37
C ALA A 303 14.71 -10.07 2.61
N ILE A 304 13.41 -10.07 2.24
CA ILE A 304 12.79 -9.05 1.38
C ILE A 304 11.33 -8.80 1.76
N GLY A 305 10.83 -7.63 1.39
CA GLY A 305 9.45 -7.22 1.59
C GLY A 305 9.13 -6.90 3.04
N ASP A 306 7.88 -7.02 3.42
CA ASP A 306 7.39 -6.55 4.72
C ASP A 306 8.14 -7.16 5.93
N VAL A 307 8.80 -8.31 5.77
CA VAL A 307 9.56 -8.96 6.85
C VAL A 307 10.81 -8.20 7.24
N VAL A 308 11.34 -7.34 6.35
CA VAL A 308 12.48 -6.45 6.60
C VAL A 308 12.05 -5.04 7.04
N GLY A 309 10.75 -4.76 7.06
CA GLY A 309 10.21 -3.44 7.42
C GLY A 309 10.29 -2.43 6.27
N ASN A 310 10.95 -1.29 6.51
CA ASN A 310 11.06 -0.20 5.54
C ASN A 310 9.70 0.26 4.99
N TRP A 311 9.45 0.05 3.69
CA TRP A 311 8.32 0.62 3.00
C TRP A 311 7.03 -0.21 3.05
N GLN A 312 7.04 -1.50 3.32
CA GLN A 312 5.87 -2.40 3.27
C GLN A 312 4.95 -2.19 2.04
N LEU A 313 5.58 -2.02 0.86
CA LEU A 313 4.93 -1.76 -0.42
C LEU A 313 5.24 -2.90 -1.41
N ALA A 314 4.23 -3.32 -2.17
CA ALA A 314 4.36 -4.47 -3.08
C ALA A 314 5.43 -4.26 -4.17
N HIS A 315 5.52 -3.06 -4.73
CA HIS A 315 6.52 -2.73 -5.75
C HIS A 315 7.94 -2.63 -5.17
N VAL A 316 8.09 -2.20 -3.92
CA VAL A 316 9.38 -2.23 -3.20
C VAL A 316 9.79 -3.68 -2.95
N ALA A 317 8.90 -4.52 -2.43
CA ALA A 317 9.16 -5.94 -2.25
C ALA A 317 9.57 -6.64 -3.57
N SER A 318 8.96 -6.26 -4.71
CA SER A 318 9.33 -6.79 -6.02
C SER A 318 10.74 -6.34 -6.45
N ALA A 319 11.11 -5.08 -6.22
CA ALA A 319 12.46 -4.57 -6.49
C ALA A 319 13.50 -5.26 -5.60
N GLU A 320 13.24 -5.34 -4.29
CA GLU A 320 14.07 -6.10 -3.34
C GLU A 320 14.23 -7.57 -3.75
N GLY A 321 13.14 -8.17 -4.28
CA GLY A 321 13.16 -9.53 -4.81
C GLY A 321 14.11 -9.71 -5.98
N ILE A 322 14.17 -8.75 -6.89
CA ILE A 322 15.14 -8.74 -8.01
C ILE A 322 16.54 -8.60 -7.47
N VAL A 323 16.80 -7.67 -6.55
CA VAL A 323 18.10 -7.42 -5.93
C VAL A 323 18.60 -8.67 -5.19
N ALA A 324 17.76 -9.28 -4.33
CA ALA A 324 18.12 -10.50 -3.61
C ALA A 324 18.43 -11.66 -4.55
N ALA A 325 17.62 -11.84 -5.60
CA ALA A 325 17.85 -12.90 -6.58
C ALA A 325 19.18 -12.71 -7.34
N LEU A 326 19.50 -11.48 -7.75
CA LEU A 326 20.76 -11.15 -8.41
C LEU A 326 21.95 -11.41 -7.49
N ASN A 327 21.92 -10.95 -6.25
CA ASN A 327 23.00 -11.20 -5.30
C ASN A 327 23.16 -12.69 -4.98
N ALA A 328 22.06 -13.42 -4.81
CA ALA A 328 22.10 -14.88 -4.62
C ALA A 328 22.65 -15.65 -5.83
N THR A 329 22.64 -15.05 -7.02
CA THR A 329 23.21 -15.63 -8.26
C THR A 329 24.63 -15.16 -8.54
N GLY A 330 25.20 -14.28 -7.73
CA GLY A 330 26.56 -13.77 -7.83
C GLY A 330 26.71 -12.44 -8.58
N HIS A 331 25.59 -11.74 -8.87
CA HIS A 331 25.58 -10.43 -9.51
C HIS A 331 25.39 -9.34 -8.45
N ALA A 332 26.48 -8.68 -8.03
CA ALA A 332 26.44 -7.63 -7.03
C ALA A 332 25.53 -6.47 -7.45
N THR A 333 24.45 -6.26 -6.71
CA THR A 333 23.43 -5.26 -6.98
C THR A 333 22.93 -4.67 -5.66
N ASP A 334 22.88 -3.35 -5.57
CA ASP A 334 22.42 -2.65 -4.37
C ASP A 334 20.97 -2.16 -4.58
N MET A 335 20.19 -2.15 -3.51
CA MET A 335 18.82 -1.59 -3.50
C MET A 335 18.86 -0.10 -3.22
N GLU A 336 18.16 0.66 -4.05
CA GLU A 336 18.02 2.11 -3.91
C GLU A 336 16.60 2.46 -3.48
N TYR A 337 16.46 3.30 -2.43
CA TYR A 337 15.16 3.67 -1.85
C TYR A 337 14.81 5.16 -2.00
N HIS A 338 15.63 5.95 -2.71
CA HIS A 338 15.41 7.40 -2.81
C HIS A 338 14.22 7.79 -3.68
N ILE A 339 13.79 6.90 -4.60
CA ILE A 339 12.66 7.12 -5.50
C ILE A 339 11.61 6.01 -5.30
N VAL A 340 10.90 6.06 -4.19
CA VAL A 340 9.81 5.12 -3.91
C VAL A 340 8.48 5.86 -3.96
N PRO A 341 7.65 5.66 -5.00
CA PRO A 341 6.33 6.26 -5.08
C PRO A 341 5.37 5.63 -4.06
N ARG A 342 4.56 6.46 -3.42
CA ARG A 342 3.48 6.07 -2.51
C ARG A 342 2.16 6.51 -3.09
N CYS A 343 1.18 5.63 -3.09
CA CYS A 343 -0.14 5.87 -3.67
C CYS A 343 -1.25 5.47 -2.70
N ILE A 344 -2.25 6.32 -2.56
CA ILE A 344 -3.46 6.11 -1.77
C ILE A 344 -4.65 6.28 -2.70
N TYR A 345 -5.43 5.22 -2.84
CA TYR A 345 -6.48 5.11 -3.85
C TYR A 345 -7.85 5.52 -3.30
N THR A 346 -7.85 6.64 -2.57
CA THR A 346 -9.09 7.28 -2.12
C THR A 346 -9.71 8.14 -3.24
N TYR A 347 -10.75 8.86 -2.93
CA TYR A 347 -11.31 9.89 -3.78
C TYR A 347 -11.34 11.21 -2.97
N PRO A 348 -10.52 12.23 -3.36
CA PRO A 348 -9.47 12.20 -4.38
C PRO A 348 -8.34 11.23 -4.05
N GLU A 349 -7.59 10.80 -5.09
CA GLU A 349 -6.36 10.03 -4.92
C GLU A 349 -5.26 10.89 -4.33
N ILE A 350 -4.29 10.24 -3.68
CA ILE A 350 -3.06 10.90 -3.21
C ILE A 350 -1.86 10.11 -3.72
N ALA A 351 -0.86 10.82 -4.22
CA ALA A 351 0.41 10.21 -4.61
C ALA A 351 1.58 11.09 -4.19
N SER A 352 2.67 10.47 -3.77
CA SER A 352 3.89 11.16 -3.37
C SER A 352 5.13 10.35 -3.76
N VAL A 353 6.25 11.02 -3.99
CA VAL A 353 7.55 10.40 -4.23
C VAL A 353 8.66 11.31 -3.72
N GLY A 354 9.77 10.71 -3.34
CA GLY A 354 10.93 11.44 -2.83
C GLY A 354 10.72 12.02 -1.44
N LEU A 355 11.39 13.13 -1.16
CA LEU A 355 11.44 13.78 0.14
C LEU A 355 10.25 14.72 0.33
N SER A 356 9.69 14.73 1.52
CA SER A 356 8.84 15.83 1.99
C SER A 356 9.70 17.08 2.24
N GLU A 357 9.06 18.25 2.34
CA GLU A 357 9.74 19.50 2.67
C GLU A 357 10.53 19.39 3.97
N ARG A 358 9.97 18.71 4.98
CA ARG A 358 10.63 18.50 6.26
C ARG A 358 11.87 17.63 6.10
N GLU A 359 11.75 16.48 5.46
CA GLU A 359 12.87 15.55 5.26
C GLU A 359 13.98 16.15 4.41
N ALA A 360 13.63 16.92 3.39
CA ALA A 360 14.61 17.62 2.56
C ALA A 360 15.42 18.62 3.40
N LYS A 361 14.74 19.43 4.23
CA LYS A 361 15.40 20.38 5.13
C LYS A 361 16.27 19.68 6.20
N GLU A 362 15.77 18.59 6.78
CA GLU A 362 16.53 17.77 7.74
C GLU A 362 17.80 17.16 7.14
N LYS A 363 17.77 16.84 5.84
CA LYS A 363 18.94 16.37 5.07
C LYS A 363 19.84 17.49 4.57
N GLY A 364 19.53 18.76 4.84
CA GLY A 364 20.35 19.92 4.51
C GLY A 364 20.14 20.48 3.10
N PHE A 365 19.12 20.03 2.36
CA PHE A 365 18.76 20.63 1.08
C PHE A 365 18.22 22.04 1.28
N GLN A 366 18.69 22.96 0.43
CA GLN A 366 18.07 24.27 0.25
C GLN A 366 16.96 24.07 -0.79
N ILE A 367 15.71 24.07 -0.33
CA ILE A 367 14.59 23.75 -1.21
C ILE A 367 13.68 24.96 -1.45
N LYS A 368 13.13 25.01 -2.64
CA LYS A 368 12.00 25.84 -3.01
C LYS A 368 10.83 24.93 -3.43
N THR A 369 9.62 25.30 -3.03
CA THR A 369 8.40 24.57 -3.39
C THR A 369 7.52 25.42 -4.27
N SER A 370 6.76 24.76 -5.13
CA SER A 370 5.68 25.36 -5.91
C SER A 370 4.44 24.48 -5.84
N MET A 371 3.28 25.09 -6.08
CA MET A 371 2.02 24.37 -5.98
C MET A 371 0.99 24.88 -6.99
N TYR A 372 0.48 23.99 -7.81
CA TYR A 372 -0.62 24.24 -8.72
C TYR A 372 -1.93 23.65 -8.20
N GLN A 373 -2.99 24.46 -8.16
CA GLN A 373 -4.31 24.04 -7.72
C GLN A 373 -5.11 23.44 -8.87
N LEU A 374 -5.66 22.23 -8.69
CA LEU A 374 -6.50 21.60 -9.73
C LEU A 374 -7.84 22.34 -9.97
N ALA A 375 -8.21 23.23 -9.06
CA ALA A 375 -9.41 24.07 -9.20
C ALA A 375 -9.39 24.98 -10.47
N VAL A 376 -8.23 25.19 -11.05
CA VAL A 376 -8.08 25.96 -12.30
C VAL A 376 -7.63 25.08 -13.48
N ASN A 377 -7.50 23.76 -13.29
CA ASN A 377 -7.15 22.83 -14.36
C ASN A 377 -8.37 22.51 -15.23
N GLY A 378 -8.32 22.79 -16.52
CA GLY A 378 -9.44 22.60 -17.44
C GLY A 378 -9.97 21.16 -17.49
N LYS A 379 -9.10 20.17 -17.47
CA LYS A 379 -9.49 18.74 -17.48
C LYS A 379 -10.14 18.31 -16.17
N ALA A 380 -9.58 18.72 -15.03
CA ALA A 380 -10.13 18.44 -13.73
C ALA A 380 -11.52 19.08 -13.55
N LEU A 381 -11.71 20.32 -14.00
CA LEU A 381 -13.00 21.01 -14.04
C LEU A 381 -14.01 20.29 -14.93
N ALA A 382 -13.63 19.96 -16.17
CA ALA A 382 -14.49 19.26 -17.10
C ALA A 382 -14.94 17.87 -16.59
N SER A 383 -14.09 17.22 -15.79
CA SER A 383 -14.38 15.92 -15.15
C SER A 383 -15.14 16.04 -13.82
N GLY A 384 -15.40 17.26 -13.33
CA GLY A 384 -16.03 17.50 -12.02
C GLY A 384 -15.16 17.05 -10.83
N GLN A 385 -13.83 16.97 -10.99
CA GLN A 385 -12.88 16.45 -10.03
C GLN A 385 -11.74 17.46 -9.77
N ALA A 386 -12.09 18.72 -9.58
CA ALA A 386 -11.15 19.83 -9.46
C ALA A 386 -10.60 20.04 -8.02
N GLU A 387 -10.92 19.14 -7.07
CA GLU A 387 -10.39 19.20 -5.71
C GLU A 387 -8.99 18.56 -5.67
N GLY A 388 -7.98 19.34 -5.27
CA GLY A 388 -6.62 18.85 -5.14
C GLY A 388 -5.56 19.80 -5.67
N PHE A 389 -4.33 19.31 -5.70
CA PHE A 389 -3.15 20.10 -6.08
C PHE A 389 -2.01 19.22 -6.61
N VAL A 390 -1.06 19.86 -7.28
CA VAL A 390 0.27 19.31 -7.60
C VAL A 390 1.30 20.18 -6.89
N LYS A 391 2.10 19.59 -5.99
CA LYS A 391 3.19 20.25 -5.28
C LYS A 391 4.51 19.63 -5.70
N LEU A 392 5.48 20.47 -6.13
CA LEU A 392 6.85 20.09 -6.42
C LEU A 392 7.78 20.63 -5.34
N ILE A 393 8.78 19.83 -5.00
CA ILE A 393 9.84 20.15 -4.05
C ILE A 393 11.15 19.99 -4.80
N ALA A 394 11.90 21.09 -5.02
CA ALA A 394 13.13 21.04 -5.78
C ALA A 394 14.26 21.79 -5.06
N ASP A 395 15.50 21.39 -5.33
CA ASP A 395 16.70 22.08 -4.87
C ASP A 395 16.74 23.48 -5.45
N GLU A 396 16.98 24.49 -4.60
CA GLU A 396 16.93 25.90 -5.02
C GLU A 396 18.10 26.27 -5.92
N THR A 397 19.22 25.56 -5.83
CA THR A 397 20.44 25.87 -6.56
C THR A 397 20.41 25.33 -7.98
N TYR A 398 19.98 24.08 -8.15
CA TYR A 398 20.05 23.37 -9.43
C TYR A 398 18.68 23.10 -10.03
N GLY A 399 17.60 23.29 -9.28
CA GLY A 399 16.23 22.98 -9.71
C GLY A 399 15.94 21.48 -9.80
N GLU A 400 16.82 20.63 -9.29
CA GLU A 400 16.62 19.19 -9.25
C GLU A 400 15.37 18.83 -8.42
N ILE A 401 14.49 18.00 -8.99
CA ILE A 401 13.26 17.57 -8.31
C ILE A 401 13.63 16.51 -7.28
N VAL A 402 13.50 16.86 -6.00
CA VAL A 402 13.80 15.96 -4.87
C VAL A 402 12.56 15.34 -4.25
N GLY A 403 11.38 15.83 -4.60
CA GLY A 403 10.13 15.27 -4.14
C GLY A 403 8.89 15.90 -4.77
N ALA A 404 7.78 15.20 -4.68
CA ALA A 404 6.47 15.70 -5.11
C ALA A 404 5.34 15.08 -4.30
N VAL A 405 4.26 15.86 -4.16
CA VAL A 405 2.99 15.42 -3.57
C VAL A 405 1.87 15.88 -4.48
N MET A 406 0.98 14.96 -4.81
CA MET A 406 -0.18 15.24 -5.65
C MET A 406 -1.45 14.73 -5.00
N VAL A 407 -2.51 15.49 -5.08
CA VAL A 407 -3.87 15.12 -4.67
C VAL A 407 -4.81 15.42 -5.81
N GLY A 408 -5.61 14.45 -6.23
CA GLY A 408 -6.58 14.67 -7.33
C GLY A 408 -6.85 13.42 -8.15
N PRO A 409 -7.54 13.56 -9.30
CA PRO A 409 -7.79 12.44 -10.19
C PRO A 409 -6.52 11.99 -10.92
N HIS A 410 -6.35 10.67 -11.04
CA HIS A 410 -5.24 10.03 -11.79
C HIS A 410 -3.84 10.32 -11.26
N VAL A 411 -3.67 10.91 -10.08
CA VAL A 411 -2.34 11.24 -9.55
C VAL A 411 -1.53 9.99 -9.23
N THR A 412 -2.19 8.87 -8.94
CA THR A 412 -1.51 7.58 -8.74
C THR A 412 -0.87 7.03 -10.01
N GLU A 413 -1.38 7.39 -11.19
CA GLU A 413 -0.77 7.08 -12.49
C GLU A 413 0.29 8.14 -12.87
N MET A 414 0.04 9.41 -12.52
CA MET A 414 0.92 10.54 -12.85
C MET A 414 2.24 10.51 -12.08
N ILE A 415 2.27 9.97 -10.85
CA ILE A 415 3.47 9.99 -9.99
C ILE A 415 4.69 9.33 -10.65
N SER A 416 4.47 8.38 -11.56
CA SER A 416 5.54 7.72 -12.31
C SER A 416 6.30 8.70 -13.22
N GLN A 417 5.68 9.81 -13.65
CA GLN A 417 6.36 10.86 -14.43
C GLN A 417 7.42 11.53 -13.56
N ILE A 418 7.08 11.90 -12.32
CA ILE A 418 8.03 12.47 -11.37
C ILE A 418 9.13 11.48 -11.02
N SER A 419 8.78 10.22 -10.76
CA SER A 419 9.78 9.17 -10.49
C SER A 419 10.80 9.04 -11.63
N ALA A 420 10.35 9.15 -12.89
CA ALA A 420 11.23 9.13 -14.06
C ALA A 420 12.16 10.38 -14.13
N TYR A 421 11.64 11.58 -13.84
CA TYR A 421 12.46 12.78 -13.74
C TYR A 421 13.52 12.66 -12.65
N MET A 422 13.13 12.21 -11.45
CA MET A 422 14.07 12.03 -10.34
C MET A 422 15.15 10.97 -10.67
N GLN A 423 14.78 9.88 -11.37
CA GLN A 423 15.73 8.84 -11.78
C GLN A 423 16.77 9.35 -12.78
N LEU A 424 16.44 10.38 -13.53
CA LEU A 424 17.32 11.01 -14.51
C LEU A 424 17.96 12.30 -13.99
N GLU A 425 17.85 12.59 -12.69
CA GLU A 425 18.30 13.85 -12.06
C GLU A 425 17.72 15.08 -12.77
N GLY A 426 16.46 14.96 -13.24
CA GLY A 426 15.76 15.98 -14.01
C GLY A 426 15.34 17.15 -13.15
N THR A 427 15.36 18.34 -13.76
CA THR A 427 15.07 19.60 -13.08
C THR A 427 13.66 20.12 -13.41
N VAL A 428 13.22 21.11 -12.65
CA VAL A 428 11.99 21.85 -12.94
C VAL A 428 12.05 22.59 -14.27
N GLU A 429 13.26 22.93 -14.76
CA GLU A 429 13.42 23.61 -16.05
C GLU A 429 13.09 22.69 -17.22
N GLU A 430 13.60 21.45 -17.23
CA GLU A 430 13.25 20.47 -18.26
C GLU A 430 11.75 20.18 -18.23
N MET A 431 11.15 20.06 -17.04
CA MET A 431 9.72 19.82 -16.91
C MET A 431 8.88 21.00 -17.44
N ALA A 432 9.28 22.23 -17.15
CA ALA A 432 8.59 23.44 -17.63
C ALA A 432 8.73 23.64 -19.15
N ASN A 433 9.76 23.08 -19.78
CA ASN A 433 9.98 23.16 -21.24
C ASN A 433 9.34 21.99 -22.01
N LEU A 434 8.75 21.00 -21.33
CA LEU A 434 8.11 19.87 -21.99
C LEU A 434 6.73 20.28 -22.52
N ILE A 435 6.37 19.78 -23.71
CA ILE A 435 5.02 19.96 -24.27
C ILE A 435 4.10 18.89 -23.67
N PHE A 436 3.17 19.29 -22.83
CA PHE A 436 2.14 18.41 -22.28
C PHE A 436 0.91 18.35 -23.19
N PRO A 437 0.25 17.19 -23.29
CA PRO A 437 -1.00 17.09 -24.06
C PRO A 437 -2.13 17.87 -23.38
N HIS A 438 -2.91 18.60 -24.19
CA HIS A 438 -4.07 19.37 -23.74
C HIS A 438 -5.40 18.76 -24.22
N PRO A 439 -6.47 18.65 -23.37
CA PRO A 439 -6.47 18.95 -21.93
C PRO A 439 -6.15 17.69 -21.10
N THR A 440 -5.31 17.81 -20.11
CA THR A 440 -4.96 16.75 -19.18
C THR A 440 -4.77 17.28 -17.76
N VAL A 441 -4.88 16.37 -16.76
CA VAL A 441 -4.51 16.70 -15.38
C VAL A 441 -2.99 16.83 -15.24
N SER A 442 -2.23 16.13 -16.08
CA SER A 442 -0.75 16.19 -16.11
C SER A 442 -0.19 17.57 -16.42
N GLU A 443 -0.96 18.47 -17.07
CA GLU A 443 -0.56 19.88 -17.23
C GLU A 443 -0.29 20.57 -15.90
N GLY A 444 -0.87 20.07 -14.79
CA GLY A 444 -0.55 20.57 -13.45
C GLY A 444 0.93 20.42 -13.06
N LEU A 445 1.66 19.45 -13.65
CA LEU A 445 3.11 19.33 -13.46
C LEU A 445 3.87 20.44 -14.17
N LEU A 446 3.48 20.76 -15.42
CA LEU A 446 4.02 21.87 -16.19
C LEU A 446 3.80 23.20 -15.45
N GLU A 447 2.59 23.45 -15.00
CA GLU A 447 2.24 24.68 -14.30
C GLU A 447 2.99 24.83 -12.96
N ALA A 448 3.07 23.74 -12.17
CA ALA A 448 3.84 23.76 -10.94
C ALA A 448 5.35 24.00 -11.20
N ALA A 449 5.93 23.39 -12.24
CA ALA A 449 7.33 23.63 -12.62
C ALA A 449 7.55 25.06 -13.13
N SER A 450 6.64 25.58 -13.94
CA SER A 450 6.68 26.96 -14.42
C SER A 450 6.54 27.97 -13.28
N ASP A 451 5.66 27.73 -12.33
CA ASP A 451 5.49 28.58 -11.13
C ASP A 451 6.75 28.57 -10.27
N TRP A 452 7.40 27.41 -10.10
CA TRP A 452 8.68 27.32 -9.41
C TRP A 452 9.75 28.26 -10.02
N LEU A 453 9.77 28.37 -11.36
CA LEU A 453 10.66 29.27 -12.10
C LEU A 453 10.19 30.73 -12.09
N GLY A 454 9.04 31.06 -11.47
CA GLY A 454 8.44 32.40 -11.54
C GLY A 454 7.86 32.73 -12.91
N LYS A 455 7.54 31.74 -13.73
CA LYS A 455 7.00 31.84 -15.10
C LYS A 455 5.57 31.24 -15.21
N GLY A 456 4.90 30.96 -14.08
CA GLY A 456 3.54 30.45 -14.07
C GLY A 456 2.58 31.37 -14.85
N ILE A 457 1.67 30.77 -15.62
CA ILE A 457 0.67 31.49 -16.42
C ILE A 457 -0.72 31.31 -15.83
N HIS A 458 -1.03 30.11 -15.35
CA HIS A 458 -2.35 29.75 -14.85
C HIS A 458 -2.36 29.42 -13.34
N SER A 459 -1.33 29.85 -12.61
CA SER A 459 -1.16 29.63 -11.16
C SER A 459 -1.70 30.81 -10.33
#